data_151b4ca7fbd9b6400e20e56564844d24
#
_entry.id   151b4ca7fbd9b6400e20e56564844d24
#
_cell.length_a   1.000
_cell.length_b   1.000
_cell.length_c   1.000
_cell.angle_alpha   90.00
_cell.angle_beta   90.00
_cell.angle_gamma   90.00
#
_symmetry.space_group_name_H-M   'P 1'
#
loop_
_entity.id
_entity.type
_entity.pdbx_description
1 polymer ?
#
loop_
_entity_poly.entity_id
_entity_poly.type
_entity_poly.pdbx_seq_one_letter_code
_entity_poly.pdbx_strand_id
1 'polypeptide(L)'
;MASFVDKLHPLVLNIGLAIHNADWNWKNVNSPFTRLYYVTEGTAQVLISGKTQILKANHMYFIPAFTKHSYICNSYFSHYYLHIYEEHQSDSNLLDNWD
;
A
#
# COMPACT_ATOMS: atom_id res chain seq x y z
N MET A 1 9.52 -22.13 -10.33
CA MET A 1 9.14 -21.40 -10.39
C MET A 1 9.65 -20.35 -9.86
N ALA A 2 10.41 -20.24 -9.63
CA ALA A 2 10.99 -19.16 -9.23
C ALA A 2 10.81 -18.02 -10.04
N SER A 3 10.06 -18.14 -10.99
CA SER A 3 10.04 -17.12 -11.97
C SER A 3 9.57 -15.82 -11.43
N PHE A 4 8.58 -15.80 -10.54
CA PHE A 4 8.09 -14.53 -10.07
C PHE A 4 9.15 -13.81 -9.25
N VAL A 5 9.73 -14.51 -8.32
CA VAL A 5 10.73 -13.92 -7.46
C VAL A 5 11.94 -13.45 -8.27
N ASP A 6 12.32 -14.21 -9.24
CA ASP A 6 13.46 -13.84 -10.05
C ASP A 6 13.20 -12.59 -10.87
N LYS A 7 11.95 -12.32 -11.17
CA LYS A 7 11.63 -11.17 -11.98
C LYS A 7 11.41 -9.90 -11.18
N LEU A 8 11.27 -10.02 -9.89
CA LEU A 8 11.06 -8.87 -9.06
C LEU A 8 12.37 -8.37 -8.58
N HIS A 9 13.02 -7.62 -9.37
CA HIS A 9 14.26 -7.05 -8.91
C HIS A 9 14.61 -5.90 -9.78
N PRO A 10 15.30 -5.00 -9.22
CA PRO A 10 15.51 -4.82 -7.80
C PRO A 10 14.31 -4.12 -7.19
N LEU A 11 14.22 -4.21 -5.92
CA LEU A 11 13.15 -3.56 -5.21
C LEU A 11 13.73 -2.46 -4.35
N VAL A 12 13.00 -1.38 -4.28
CA VAL A 12 13.33 -0.33 -3.35
C VAL A 12 12.29 -0.41 -2.26
N LEU A 13 12.72 -0.55 -1.04
CA LEU A 13 11.82 -0.72 0.09
C LEU A 13 11.93 0.48 1.02
N ASN A 14 10.80 1.01 1.39
CA ASN A 14 10.72 1.98 2.47
C ASN A 14 9.88 1.33 3.56
N ILE A 15 10.41 1.32 4.77
CA ILE A 15 9.72 0.70 5.86
C ILE A 15 9.73 1.66 7.03
N GLY A 16 8.67 1.72 7.78
CA GLY A 16 8.61 2.60 8.92
C GLY A 16 7.34 2.43 9.72
N LEU A 17 7.22 3.25 10.74
CA LEU A 17 6.04 3.30 11.59
C LEU A 17 5.44 4.68 11.42
N ALA A 18 4.18 4.73 11.09
CA ALA A 18 3.46 5.97 10.91
C ALA A 18 2.40 6.10 11.98
N ILE A 19 2.26 7.30 12.52
CA ILE A 19 1.25 7.60 13.53
C ILE A 19 0.45 8.77 13.00
N HIS A 20 -0.85 8.59 12.93
CA HIS A 20 -1.73 9.60 12.37
C HIS A 20 -2.82 9.96 13.35
N ASN A 21 -3.28 11.17 13.23
CA ASN A 21 -4.45 11.61 13.97
C ASN A 21 -5.55 11.92 12.94
N ALA A 22 -6.52 12.72 13.31
CA ALA A 22 -7.63 13.00 12.42
C ALA A 22 -7.24 13.78 11.17
N ASP A 23 -5.98 14.14 11.05
CA ASP A 23 -5.50 14.87 9.88
C ASP A 23 -5.08 13.95 8.72
N TRP A 24 -5.17 12.67 8.87
CA TRP A 24 -4.73 11.77 7.80
C TRP A 24 -5.90 11.54 6.83
N ASN A 25 -6.12 12.55 6.03
CA ASN A 25 -7.21 12.52 5.07
C ASN A 25 -6.67 12.88 3.69
N TRP A 26 -6.48 11.90 2.85
CA TRP A 26 -5.91 12.10 1.52
C TRP A 26 -6.87 11.54 0.49
N LYS A 27 -7.05 12.28 -0.59
CA LYS A 27 -7.97 11.87 -1.65
C LYS A 27 -7.21 11.56 -2.91
N ASN A 28 -7.71 10.55 -3.62
CA ASN A 28 -7.19 10.22 -4.95
C ASN A 28 -5.70 9.94 -4.97
N VAL A 29 -5.24 9.22 -3.98
CA VAL A 29 -3.83 8.82 -3.91
C VAL A 29 -3.59 7.76 -4.96
N ASN A 30 -2.50 7.92 -5.71
CA ASN A 30 -2.12 6.95 -6.72
C ASN A 30 -0.61 6.94 -6.75
N SER A 31 -0.02 5.84 -6.41
CA SER A 31 1.43 5.77 -6.26
C SER A 31 2.02 4.65 -7.09
N PRO A 32 3.25 4.81 -7.53
CA PRO A 32 3.90 3.77 -8.33
C PRO A 32 4.52 2.68 -7.48
N PHE A 33 4.03 2.50 -6.27
CA PHE A 33 4.55 1.46 -5.40
C PHE A 33 3.39 0.77 -4.70
N THR A 34 3.64 -0.45 -4.30
CA THR A 34 2.69 -1.24 -3.54
C THR A 34 2.83 -0.92 -2.07
N ARG A 35 1.72 -0.83 -1.38
CA ARG A 35 1.71 -0.54 0.04
C ARG A 35 1.27 -1.76 0.81
N LEU A 36 2.00 -2.08 1.87
CA LEU A 36 1.61 -3.12 2.79
C LEU A 36 1.57 -2.46 4.16
N TYR A 37 0.46 -2.58 4.85
CA TYR A 37 0.28 -1.99 6.16
C TYR A 37 0.01 -3.07 7.19
N TYR A 38 0.61 -2.92 8.34
CA TYR A 38 0.21 -3.72 9.50
C TYR A 38 -0.24 -2.72 10.56
N VAL A 39 -1.52 -2.76 10.90
CA VAL A 39 -2.12 -1.78 11.80
C VAL A 39 -1.87 -2.22 13.24
N THR A 40 -1.34 -1.32 14.03
CA THR A 40 -1.02 -1.60 15.42
C THR A 40 -2.08 -1.08 16.36
N GLU A 41 -2.63 0.10 16.06
CA GLU A 41 -3.62 0.71 16.95
C GLU A 41 -4.57 1.58 16.16
N GLY A 42 -5.77 1.71 16.66
CA GLY A 42 -6.74 2.61 16.09
C GLY A 42 -7.43 2.07 14.86
N THR A 43 -8.12 2.95 14.16
CA THR A 43 -8.81 2.58 12.94
C THR A 43 -8.74 3.72 11.95
N ALA A 44 -8.80 3.37 10.68
CA ALA A 44 -8.92 4.33 9.61
C ALA A 44 -9.74 3.67 8.52
N GLN A 45 -10.02 4.40 7.46
CA GLN A 45 -10.76 3.86 6.33
C GLN A 45 -9.99 4.12 5.07
N VAL A 46 -10.06 3.18 4.14
CA VAL A 46 -9.56 3.39 2.80
C VAL A 46 -10.71 3.14 1.84
N LEU A 47 -10.84 4.02 0.86
CA LEU A 47 -11.88 3.92 -0.13
C LEU A 47 -11.23 3.56 -1.46
N ILE A 48 -11.62 2.42 -2.02
CA ILE A 48 -11.07 1.93 -3.27
C ILE A 48 -12.24 1.47 -4.13
N SER A 49 -12.32 2.00 -5.34
CA SER A 49 -13.34 1.58 -6.31
C SER A 49 -14.74 1.67 -5.73
N GLY A 50 -15.00 2.72 -4.99
CA GLY A 50 -16.32 2.92 -4.41
C GLY A 50 -16.63 2.09 -3.19
N LYS A 51 -15.68 1.30 -2.72
CA LYS A 51 -15.89 0.46 -1.55
C LYS A 51 -15.01 0.95 -0.41
N THR A 52 -15.56 0.92 0.78
CA THR A 52 -14.84 1.34 1.97
C THR A 52 -14.34 0.12 2.73
N GLN A 53 -13.06 0.13 3.03
CA GLN A 53 -12.43 -0.89 3.82
C GLN A 53 -11.99 -0.26 5.13
N ILE A 54 -12.36 -0.86 6.24
CA ILE A 54 -11.91 -0.35 7.54
C ILE A 54 -10.60 -1.02 7.88
N LEU A 55 -9.62 -0.20 8.22
CA LEU A 55 -8.30 -0.68 8.60
C LEU A 55 -8.29 -0.83 10.11
N LYS A 56 -8.17 -2.06 10.59
CA LYS A 56 -8.28 -2.38 12.00
C LYS A 56 -6.98 -2.86 12.57
N ALA A 57 -6.81 -2.66 13.87
CA ALA A 57 -5.62 -3.12 14.57
C ALA A 57 -5.41 -4.63 14.41
N ASN A 58 -4.17 -5.02 14.37
CA ASN A 58 -3.74 -6.41 14.27
C ASN A 58 -4.11 -7.08 12.96
N HIS A 59 -4.30 -6.28 11.92
CA HIS A 59 -4.58 -6.80 10.58
C HIS A 59 -3.61 -6.21 9.59
N MET A 60 -3.41 -6.91 8.50
CA MET A 60 -2.52 -6.52 7.44
C MET A 60 -3.34 -6.17 6.22
N TYR A 61 -2.93 -5.14 5.49
CA TYR A 61 -3.65 -4.68 4.32
C TYR A 61 -2.68 -4.42 3.19
N PHE A 62 -3.16 -4.63 1.98
CA PHE A 62 -2.31 -4.59 0.80
C PHE A 62 -3.00 -3.70 -0.24
N ILE A 63 -2.30 -2.69 -0.72
CA ILE A 63 -2.80 -1.81 -1.77
C ILE A 63 -1.80 -1.86 -2.90
N PRO A 64 -2.17 -2.47 -4.03
CA PRO A 64 -1.24 -2.60 -5.14
C PRO A 64 -0.87 -1.26 -5.74
N ALA A 65 0.28 -1.22 -6.38
CA ALA A 65 0.73 -0.02 -7.08
C ALA A 65 -0.32 0.40 -8.10
N PHE A 66 -0.39 1.69 -8.34
CA PHE A 66 -1.28 2.29 -9.34
C PHE A 66 -2.76 2.06 -9.05
N THR A 67 -3.11 1.83 -7.82
CA THR A 67 -4.50 1.70 -7.41
C THR A 67 -4.92 3.02 -6.76
N LYS A 68 -5.89 3.68 -7.37
CA LYS A 68 -6.37 4.95 -6.86
C LYS A 68 -7.21 4.72 -5.61
N HIS A 69 -6.91 5.43 -4.57
CA HIS A 69 -7.61 5.23 -3.31
C HIS A 69 -7.59 6.51 -2.48
N SER A 70 -8.41 6.53 -1.45
CA SER A 70 -8.48 7.66 -0.53
C SER A 70 -8.45 7.14 0.88
N TYR A 71 -7.93 7.96 1.80
CA TYR A 71 -7.83 7.60 3.21
C TYR A 71 -8.62 8.57 4.05
N ILE A 72 -9.23 8.06 5.11
CA ILE A 72 -9.90 8.88 6.09
C ILE A 72 -9.56 8.35 7.47
N CYS A 73 -9.06 9.22 8.33
CA CYS A 73 -8.79 8.86 9.71
C CYS A 73 -9.46 9.90 10.59
N ASN A 74 -10.42 9.47 11.41
CA ASN A 74 -11.18 10.38 12.24
C ASN A 74 -10.64 10.53 13.64
N SER A 75 -9.69 9.73 14.02
CA SER A 75 -9.13 9.82 15.35
C SER A 75 -7.66 9.44 15.31
N TYR A 76 -7.33 8.29 15.84
CA TYR A 76 -5.94 7.87 15.97
C TYR A 76 -5.71 6.60 15.16
N PHE A 77 -4.58 6.52 14.48
CA PHE A 77 -4.27 5.37 13.66
C PHE A 77 -2.76 5.22 13.60
N SER A 78 -2.30 4.04 13.94
CA SER A 78 -0.88 3.75 13.93
C SER A 78 -0.64 2.47 13.16
N HIS A 79 0.34 2.48 12.26
CA HIS A 79 0.63 1.29 11.48
C HIS A 79 2.08 1.28 11.03
N TYR A 80 2.59 0.07 10.87
CA TYR A 80 3.84 -0.10 10.15
C TYR A 80 3.51 -0.11 8.68
N TYR A 81 4.42 0.40 7.87
CA TYR A 81 4.21 0.39 6.43
C TYR A 81 5.45 -0.14 5.73
N LEU A 82 5.19 -0.74 4.59
CA LEU A 82 6.22 -1.19 3.70
C LEU A 82 5.81 -0.73 2.32
N HIS A 83 6.63 0.10 1.69
CA HIS A 83 6.38 0.55 0.32
C HIS A 83 7.37 -0.19 -0.56
N ILE A 84 6.86 -0.90 -1.52
CA ILE A 84 7.65 -1.73 -2.39
C ILE A 84 7.64 -1.15 -3.78
N TYR A 85 8.79 -0.69 -4.24
CA TYR A 85 8.95 -0.14 -5.58
C TYR A 85 9.59 -1.20 -6.43
N GLU A 86 9.03 -1.41 -7.59
CA GLU A 86 9.57 -2.35 -8.51
C GLU A 86 10.24 -1.58 -9.63
N GLU A 87 11.44 -1.94 -9.98
CA GLU A 87 12.14 -1.25 -11.02
C GLU A 87 11.71 -1.82 -12.33
N HIS A 88 11.04 -1.02 -13.13
CA HIS A 88 10.53 -1.54 -14.36
C HIS A 88 11.39 -1.29 -15.52
N GLN A 89 12.00 -0.18 -15.58
CA GLN A 89 12.82 0.16 -16.67
C GLN A 89 12.21 -0.23 -17.94
N SER A 90 12.91 -1.02 -18.63
CA SER A 90 12.43 -1.43 -19.91
C SER A 90 11.50 -2.56 -19.80
N ASP A 91 11.31 -3.08 -18.62
CA ASP A 91 10.51 -4.16 -18.51
C ASP A 91 9.21 -3.83 -17.99
N SER A 92 8.60 -2.84 -18.52
CA SER A 92 7.27 -2.47 -18.12
C SER A 92 6.32 -3.60 -18.32
N ASN A 93 6.68 -4.55 -19.12
CA ASN A 93 5.80 -5.69 -19.35
C ASN A 93 5.90 -6.75 -18.30
N LEU A 94 6.74 -6.56 -17.34
CA LEU A 94 6.92 -7.56 -16.32
C LEU A 94 5.61 -7.94 -15.68
N LEU A 95 4.83 -6.97 -15.27
CA LEU A 95 3.56 -7.24 -14.65
C LEU A 95 2.53 -7.74 -15.64
N ASP A 96 2.60 -7.29 -16.86
CA ASP A 96 1.66 -7.74 -17.85
C ASP A 96 1.82 -9.20 -18.17
N ASN A 97 3.00 -9.70 -18.07
CA ASN A 97 3.27 -11.08 -18.41
C ASN A 97 3.21 -11.99 -17.24
N TRP A 98 2.66 -11.49 -16.17
CA TRP A 98 2.77 -12.16 -14.97
C TRP A 98 1.51 -12.85 -14.60
N ASP A 99 0.67 -13.02 -15.28
CA ASP A 99 -0.52 -13.72 -14.97
C ASP A 99 -0.35 -15.20 -15.20
#